data_9a927ced5128759122eb76123436825b
#
_entry.id   9a927ced5128759122eb76123436825b
#
_cell.length_a   1.000
_cell.length_b   1.000
_cell.length_c   1.000
_cell.angle_alpha   90.00
_cell.angle_beta   90.00
_cell.angle_gamma   90.00
#
_symmetry.space_group_name_H-M   'P 1'
#
loop_
_entity.id
_entity.type
_entity.pdbx_description
1 polymer ?
#
loop_
_entity_poly.entity_id
_entity_poly.type
_entity_poly.pdbx_seq_one_letter_code
_entity_poly.pdbx_strand_id
1 'polypeptide(L)'
;ANNFARLAKVTASELRVPVEDVPNRIAALLDERKRLERDLSDAKKKLAMGGGGKSDGADGVRIVGDVKLMARAVDGIDLKDLRSLADEGKKKVGSGIVAIVGVTGDGKAGIVVGVTDDLVSRFNAVDLVRKGAEVLGGKGGGGRPDMAQAGGPDGAKADAALAAIEAAIV
;
A
#
# COMPACT_ATOMS: atom_id res chain seq x y z
N ALA A 1 16.29 19.56 -42.74
CA ALA A 1 15.68 20.74 -42.13
C ALA A 1 14.16 20.58 -41.91
N ASN A 2 13.47 19.91 -42.84
CA ASN A 2 12.01 19.80 -42.77
C ASN A 2 11.44 18.82 -41.72
N ASN A 3 12.24 17.87 -41.26
CA ASN A 3 11.76 16.84 -40.34
C ASN A 3 11.47 17.41 -38.92
N PHE A 4 12.32 18.28 -38.40
CA PHE A 4 12.11 18.91 -37.10
C PHE A 4 10.90 19.82 -37.08
N ALA A 5 10.72 20.63 -38.12
CA ALA A 5 9.55 21.51 -38.22
C ALA A 5 8.24 20.70 -38.32
N ARG A 6 8.25 19.59 -39.03
CA ARG A 6 7.10 18.70 -39.14
C ARG A 6 6.79 18.02 -37.81
N LEU A 7 7.79 17.50 -37.11
CA LEU A 7 7.62 16.89 -35.79
C LEU A 7 7.07 17.90 -34.78
N ALA A 8 7.61 19.10 -34.76
CA ALA A 8 7.10 20.18 -33.90
C ALA A 8 5.62 20.49 -34.14
N LYS A 9 5.22 20.60 -35.41
CA LYS A 9 3.82 20.85 -35.81
C LYS A 9 2.89 19.71 -35.44
N VAL A 10 3.30 18.45 -35.63
CA VAL A 10 2.52 17.28 -35.25
C VAL A 10 2.32 17.25 -33.73
N THR A 11 3.40 17.44 -32.97
CA THR A 11 3.33 17.47 -31.50
C THR A 11 2.43 18.59 -30.99
N ALA A 12 2.55 19.79 -31.56
CA ALA A 12 1.69 20.92 -31.22
C ALA A 12 0.21 20.64 -31.52
N SER A 13 -0.06 20.01 -32.67
CA SER A 13 -1.41 19.61 -33.05
C SER A 13 -2.03 18.60 -32.08
N GLU A 14 -1.27 17.60 -31.69
CA GLU A 14 -1.74 16.62 -30.70
C GLU A 14 -2.00 17.22 -29.32
N LEU A 15 -1.14 18.15 -28.92
CA LEU A 15 -1.30 18.87 -27.66
C LEU A 15 -2.32 20.03 -27.76
N ARG A 16 -2.83 20.34 -28.95
CA ARG A 16 -3.78 21.43 -29.26
C ARG A 16 -3.30 22.80 -28.79
N VAL A 17 -2.02 23.08 -29.00
CA VAL A 17 -1.37 24.35 -28.67
C VAL A 17 -0.49 24.82 -29.82
N PRO A 18 -0.15 26.11 -29.92
CA PRO A 18 0.89 26.60 -30.81
C PRO A 18 2.25 25.91 -30.56
N VAL A 19 3.11 25.87 -31.57
CA VAL A 19 4.44 25.23 -31.45
C VAL A 19 5.27 25.83 -30.33
N GLU A 20 5.16 27.15 -30.15
CA GLU A 20 5.88 27.90 -29.12
C GLU A 20 5.48 27.49 -27.69
N ASP A 21 4.24 27.03 -27.52
CA ASP A 21 3.70 26.65 -26.23
C ASP A 21 3.87 25.15 -25.89
N VAL A 22 4.40 24.36 -26.79
CA VAL A 22 4.62 22.91 -26.58
C VAL A 22 5.40 22.62 -25.29
N PRO A 23 6.52 23.29 -25.00
CA PRO A 23 7.26 23.03 -23.77
C PRO A 23 6.44 23.31 -22.51
N ASN A 24 5.71 24.42 -22.49
CA ASN A 24 4.85 24.80 -21.37
C ASN A 24 3.70 23.81 -21.18
N ARG A 25 3.11 23.34 -22.27
CA ARG A 25 2.04 22.34 -22.23
C ARG A 25 2.51 21.00 -21.71
N ILE A 26 3.70 20.58 -22.09
CA ILE A 26 4.32 19.34 -21.59
C ILE A 26 4.57 19.47 -20.09
N ALA A 27 5.15 20.57 -19.63
CA ALA A 27 5.37 20.80 -18.20
C ALA A 27 4.06 20.75 -17.40
N ALA A 28 3.01 21.41 -17.90
CA ALA A 28 1.68 21.40 -17.27
C ALA A 28 1.09 19.98 -17.22
N LEU A 29 1.22 19.19 -18.27
CA LEU A 29 0.74 17.80 -18.32
C LEU A 29 1.50 16.90 -17.34
N LEU A 30 2.81 17.09 -17.19
CA LEU A 30 3.61 16.34 -16.22
C LEU A 30 3.20 16.67 -14.78
N ASP A 31 2.93 17.94 -14.48
CA ASP A 31 2.45 18.36 -13.16
C ASP A 31 1.03 17.84 -12.89
N GLU A 32 0.15 17.92 -13.88
CA GLU A 32 -1.20 17.36 -13.79
C GLU A 32 -1.17 15.84 -13.54
N ARG A 33 -0.31 15.12 -14.27
CA ARG A 33 -0.12 13.68 -14.06
C ARG A 33 0.32 13.39 -12.62
N LYS A 34 1.32 14.10 -12.11
CA LYS A 34 1.77 13.95 -10.71
C LYS A 34 0.65 14.19 -9.71
N ARG A 35 -0.16 15.22 -9.95
CA ARG A 35 -1.31 15.52 -9.08
C ARG A 35 -2.34 14.41 -9.11
N LEU A 36 -2.72 13.95 -10.32
CA LEU A 36 -3.68 12.86 -10.49
C LEU A 36 -3.17 11.54 -9.88
N GLU A 37 -1.89 11.24 -10.00
CA GLU A 37 -1.28 10.06 -9.36
C GLU A 37 -1.38 10.14 -7.82
N ARG A 38 -1.17 11.33 -7.23
CA ARG A 38 -1.35 11.55 -5.78
C ARG A 38 -2.81 11.41 -5.38
N ASP A 39 -3.71 12.07 -6.10
CA ASP A 39 -5.16 12.03 -5.83
C ASP A 39 -5.68 10.59 -5.91
N LEU A 40 -5.22 9.82 -6.89
CA LEU A 40 -5.56 8.41 -7.03
C LEU A 40 -5.02 7.58 -5.87
N SER A 41 -3.77 7.79 -5.48
CA SER A 41 -3.17 7.12 -4.32
C SER A 41 -3.96 7.43 -3.04
N ASP A 42 -4.29 8.71 -2.81
CA ASP A 42 -5.07 9.15 -1.65
C ASP A 42 -6.49 8.58 -1.66
N ALA A 43 -7.15 8.54 -2.82
CA ALA A 43 -8.46 7.93 -2.96
C ALA A 43 -8.44 6.42 -2.67
N LYS A 44 -7.44 5.70 -3.16
CA LYS A 44 -7.24 4.27 -2.87
C LYS A 44 -7.00 4.02 -1.38
N LYS A 45 -6.19 4.86 -0.72
CA LYS A 45 -5.97 4.80 0.73
C LYS A 45 -7.26 5.01 1.51
N LYS A 46 -8.05 6.03 1.16
CA LYS A 46 -9.36 6.30 1.78
C LYS A 46 -10.32 5.12 1.63
N LEU A 47 -10.39 4.52 0.44
CA LEU A 47 -11.20 3.33 0.20
C LEU A 47 -10.72 2.14 1.03
N ALA A 48 -9.40 1.93 1.12
CA ALA A 48 -8.82 0.87 1.93
C ALA A 48 -9.09 1.05 3.44
N MET A 49 -9.11 2.29 3.92
CA MET A 49 -9.42 2.60 5.32
C MET A 49 -10.91 2.65 5.64
N GLY A 50 -11.75 2.94 4.64
CA GLY A 50 -13.22 3.08 4.81
C GLY A 50 -14.05 1.93 4.28
N GLY A 51 -13.52 1.05 3.43
CA GLY A 51 -14.29 0.07 2.65
C GLY A 51 -13.75 -1.34 2.66
N GLY A 52 -14.52 -2.23 3.27
CA GLY A 52 -14.78 -3.54 2.77
C GLY A 52 -13.60 -4.51 2.56
N GLY A 53 -13.10 -5.03 3.61
CA GLY A 53 -12.79 -6.45 3.69
C GLY A 53 -13.80 -7.08 4.65
N LYS A 54 -14.13 -8.33 4.49
CA LYS A 54 -14.92 -9.09 5.47
C LYS A 54 -14.20 -9.02 6.82
N SER A 55 -14.59 -8.07 7.65
CA SER A 55 -14.04 -7.93 8.99
C SER A 55 -15.18 -7.74 9.96
N ASP A 56 -15.19 -8.52 11.01
CA ASP A 56 -16.16 -8.51 12.11
C ASP A 56 -16.13 -7.22 12.96
N GLY A 57 -15.81 -6.09 12.38
CA GLY A 57 -15.83 -4.78 13.04
C GLY A 57 -15.77 -3.66 12.02
N ALA A 58 -16.34 -2.50 12.34
CA ALA A 58 -16.51 -1.36 11.44
C ALA A 58 -15.18 -0.86 10.80
N ASP A 59 -14.03 -1.19 11.40
CA ASP A 59 -12.70 -0.76 10.94
C ASP A 59 -11.68 -1.92 10.75
N GLY A 60 -12.12 -3.17 10.75
CA GLY A 60 -11.22 -4.32 10.66
C GLY A 60 -10.40 -4.56 11.95
N VAL A 61 -10.78 -3.90 13.02
CA VAL A 61 -10.13 -4.04 14.33
C VAL A 61 -10.83 -5.12 15.14
N ARG A 62 -10.06 -6.08 15.64
CA ARG A 62 -10.54 -7.11 16.55
C ARG A 62 -9.57 -7.27 17.71
N ILE A 63 -10.04 -7.87 18.79
CA ILE A 63 -9.21 -8.17 19.95
C ILE A 63 -8.73 -9.61 19.82
N VAL A 64 -7.41 -9.79 19.85
CA VAL A 64 -6.74 -11.09 19.83
C VAL A 64 -5.97 -11.23 21.14
N GLY A 65 -6.47 -12.07 22.01
CA GLY A 65 -5.96 -12.12 23.39
C GLY A 65 -6.22 -10.80 24.13
N ASP A 66 -5.16 -10.10 24.49
CA ASP A 66 -5.17 -8.79 25.15
C ASP A 66 -4.77 -7.63 24.21
N VAL A 67 -4.61 -7.90 22.91
CA VAL A 67 -4.08 -6.97 21.91
C VAL A 67 -5.13 -6.65 20.86
N LYS A 68 -5.23 -5.39 20.47
CA LYS A 68 -6.01 -4.98 19.31
C LYS A 68 -5.23 -5.28 18.03
N LEU A 69 -5.87 -5.97 17.10
CA LEU A 69 -5.33 -6.25 15.78
C LEU A 69 -6.21 -5.61 14.70
N MET A 70 -5.64 -4.74 13.90
CA MET A 70 -6.24 -4.27 12.66
C MET A 70 -5.68 -5.10 11.51
N ALA A 71 -6.48 -6.02 10.95
CA ALA A 71 -6.10 -6.87 9.83
C ALA A 71 -6.93 -6.53 8.61
N ARG A 72 -6.27 -6.18 7.50
CA ARG A 72 -6.93 -5.83 6.24
C ARG A 72 -6.22 -6.43 5.04
N ALA A 73 -7.01 -6.88 4.07
CA ALA A 73 -6.57 -7.18 2.72
C ALA A 73 -7.12 -6.11 1.77
N VAL A 74 -6.29 -5.51 0.96
CA VAL A 74 -6.65 -4.44 0.03
C VAL A 74 -6.15 -4.76 -1.37
N ASP A 75 -6.92 -4.42 -2.39
CA ASP A 75 -6.57 -4.66 -3.78
C ASP A 75 -6.13 -3.36 -4.48
N GLY A 76 -5.19 -3.49 -5.42
CA GLY A 76 -4.79 -2.41 -6.30
C GLY A 76 -3.98 -1.28 -5.64
N ILE A 77 -3.40 -1.52 -4.47
CA ILE A 77 -2.54 -0.56 -3.76
C ILE A 77 -1.07 -0.92 -3.96
N ASP A 78 -0.25 0.08 -4.26
CA ASP A 78 1.20 -0.08 -4.35
C ASP A 78 1.82 -0.37 -2.98
N LEU A 79 2.90 -1.16 -2.96
CA LEU A 79 3.62 -1.51 -1.73
C LEU A 79 4.08 -0.30 -0.92
N LYS A 80 4.48 0.77 -1.60
CA LYS A 80 4.87 2.03 -0.97
C LYS A 80 3.74 2.70 -0.17
N ASP A 81 2.50 2.51 -0.60
CA ASP A 81 1.33 3.08 0.04
C ASP A 81 0.85 2.25 1.24
N LEU A 82 1.17 0.96 1.29
CA LEU A 82 0.86 0.09 2.42
C LEU A 82 1.47 0.59 3.73
N ARG A 83 2.67 1.12 3.67
CA ARG A 83 3.36 1.66 4.84
C ARG A 83 2.62 2.85 5.44
N SER A 84 2.15 3.76 4.59
CA SER A 84 1.31 4.89 5.03
C SER A 84 0.01 4.42 5.66
N LEU A 85 -0.63 3.40 5.09
CA LEU A 85 -1.83 2.79 5.66
C LEU A 85 -1.57 2.18 7.03
N ALA A 86 -0.44 1.52 7.22
CA ALA A 86 -0.06 0.96 8.52
C ALA A 86 0.19 2.06 9.56
N ASP A 87 0.84 3.16 9.19
CA ASP A 87 1.03 4.31 10.09
C ASP A 87 -0.31 4.94 10.51
N GLU A 88 -1.23 5.12 9.57
CA GLU A 88 -2.60 5.59 9.88
C GLU A 88 -3.36 4.60 10.77
N GLY A 89 -3.22 3.30 10.48
CA GLY A 89 -3.81 2.23 11.29
C GLY A 89 -3.29 2.23 12.73
N LYS A 90 -2.00 2.42 12.93
CA LYS A 90 -1.39 2.55 14.27
C LYS A 90 -2.00 3.72 15.05
N LYS A 91 -2.22 4.86 14.41
CA LYS A 91 -2.88 6.01 15.02
C LYS A 91 -4.33 5.71 15.40
N LYS A 92 -5.08 5.02 14.55
CA LYS A 92 -6.47 4.63 14.82
C LYS A 92 -6.58 3.63 15.97
N VAL A 93 -5.70 2.64 16.00
CA VAL A 93 -5.71 1.59 17.02
C VAL A 93 -5.25 2.14 18.39
N GLY A 94 -4.34 3.10 18.38
CA GLY A 94 -3.73 3.69 19.57
C GLY A 94 -2.73 2.76 20.26
N SER A 95 -3.16 1.60 20.70
CA SER A 95 -2.32 0.51 21.21
C SER A 95 -2.74 -0.80 20.56
N GLY A 96 -1.87 -1.39 19.75
CA GLY A 96 -2.17 -2.61 19.02
C GLY A 96 -1.20 -2.92 17.89
N ILE A 97 -1.61 -3.85 17.06
CA ILE A 97 -0.87 -4.31 15.89
C ILE A 97 -1.72 -4.06 14.64
N VAL A 98 -1.07 -3.62 13.57
CA VAL A 98 -1.69 -3.42 12.26
C VAL A 98 -1.03 -4.36 11.27
N ALA A 99 -1.82 -5.14 10.55
CA ALA A 99 -1.37 -6.01 9.48
C ALA A 99 -2.19 -5.73 8.22
N ILE A 100 -1.54 -5.29 7.15
CA ILE A 100 -2.20 -4.96 5.89
C ILE A 100 -1.50 -5.73 4.77
N VAL A 101 -2.29 -6.48 4.00
CA VAL A 101 -1.85 -7.14 2.77
C VAL A 101 -2.43 -6.40 1.58
N GLY A 102 -1.57 -5.98 0.68
CA GLY A 102 -1.95 -5.39 -0.60
C GLY A 102 -1.72 -6.37 -1.73
N VAL A 103 -2.74 -6.63 -2.53
CA VAL A 103 -2.65 -7.46 -3.72
C VAL A 103 -2.55 -6.55 -4.93
N THR A 104 -1.52 -6.75 -5.76
CA THR A 104 -1.34 -6.01 -7.00
C THR A 104 -2.09 -6.66 -8.16
N GLY A 105 -2.32 -5.91 -9.24
CA GLY A 105 -3.08 -6.40 -10.40
C GLY A 105 -2.47 -7.61 -11.11
N ASP A 106 -1.18 -7.89 -10.91
CA ASP A 106 -0.46 -9.05 -11.43
C ASP A 106 -0.50 -10.29 -10.51
N GLY A 107 -1.30 -10.25 -9.42
CA GLY A 107 -1.48 -11.35 -8.49
C GLY A 107 -0.41 -11.50 -7.41
N LYS A 108 0.55 -10.59 -7.35
CA LYS A 108 1.53 -10.52 -6.26
C LYS A 108 0.94 -9.85 -5.03
N ALA A 109 1.53 -10.08 -3.89
CA ALA A 109 1.12 -9.44 -2.66
C ALA A 109 2.31 -8.79 -1.93
N GLY A 110 2.01 -7.68 -1.30
CA GLY A 110 2.87 -7.07 -0.30
C GLY A 110 2.19 -7.09 1.05
N ILE A 111 2.95 -7.22 2.11
CA ILE A 111 2.46 -7.19 3.47
C ILE A 111 3.26 -6.19 4.29
N VAL A 112 2.57 -5.42 5.10
CA VAL A 112 3.17 -4.54 6.09
C VAL A 112 2.57 -4.83 7.46
N VAL A 113 3.42 -4.86 8.47
CA VAL A 113 3.02 -4.98 9.87
C VAL A 113 3.56 -3.79 10.64
N GLY A 114 2.68 -3.13 11.39
CA GLY A 114 3.03 -2.07 12.32
C GLY A 114 2.69 -2.49 13.74
N VAL A 115 3.60 -2.23 14.68
CA VAL A 115 3.41 -2.47 16.11
C VAL A 115 3.56 -1.15 16.83
N THR A 116 2.59 -0.82 17.70
CA THR A 116 2.68 0.42 18.50
C THR A 116 3.78 0.33 19.53
N ASP A 117 4.35 1.48 19.92
CA ASP A 117 5.58 1.55 20.72
C ASP A 117 5.48 0.82 22.06
N ASP A 118 4.30 0.80 22.65
CA ASP A 118 4.00 0.09 23.91
C ASP A 118 4.06 -1.44 23.78
N LEU A 119 3.92 -1.98 22.56
CA LEU A 119 3.91 -3.41 22.29
C LEU A 119 5.18 -3.94 21.62
N VAL A 120 6.09 -3.07 21.21
CA VAL A 120 7.35 -3.44 20.54
C VAL A 120 8.21 -4.38 21.38
N SER A 121 8.16 -4.27 22.70
CA SER A 121 8.86 -5.17 23.62
C SER A 121 8.29 -6.59 23.66
N ARG A 122 7.03 -6.78 23.32
CA ARG A 122 6.33 -8.08 23.28
C ARG A 122 6.29 -8.68 21.88
N PHE A 123 6.12 -7.84 20.86
CA PHE A 123 5.92 -8.25 19.47
C PHE A 123 6.87 -7.48 18.55
N ASN A 124 7.52 -8.21 17.67
CA ASN A 124 8.42 -7.64 16.67
C ASN A 124 7.76 -7.68 15.30
N ALA A 125 7.59 -6.52 14.67
CA ALA A 125 6.97 -6.43 13.36
C ALA A 125 7.70 -7.25 12.28
N VAL A 126 9.02 -7.39 12.38
CA VAL A 126 9.83 -8.21 11.46
C VAL A 126 9.46 -9.69 11.56
N ASP A 127 9.29 -10.20 12.76
CA ASP A 127 8.92 -11.60 12.95
C ASP A 127 7.49 -11.88 12.48
N LEU A 128 6.57 -10.97 12.77
CA LEU A 128 5.17 -11.06 12.33
C LEU A 128 5.06 -11.00 10.80
N VAL A 129 5.77 -10.06 10.17
CA VAL A 129 5.72 -9.91 8.72
C VAL A 129 6.31 -11.12 7.99
N ARG A 130 7.32 -11.77 8.56
CA ARG A 130 7.89 -13.02 8.02
C ARG A 130 6.88 -14.16 8.03
N LYS A 131 6.11 -14.31 9.10
CA LYS A 131 5.02 -15.29 9.17
C LYS A 131 4.00 -15.10 8.04
N GLY A 132 3.58 -13.89 7.80
CA GLY A 132 2.68 -13.58 6.70
C GLY A 132 3.32 -13.79 5.32
N ALA A 133 4.59 -13.41 5.16
CA ALA A 133 5.31 -13.58 3.90
C ALA A 133 5.51 -15.05 3.51
N GLU A 134 5.77 -15.92 4.46
CA GLU A 134 5.89 -17.38 4.21
C GLU A 134 4.62 -17.94 3.57
N VAL A 135 3.46 -17.51 4.05
CA VAL A 135 2.16 -17.92 3.49
C VAL A 135 1.97 -17.39 2.06
N LEU A 136 2.45 -16.18 1.79
CA LEU A 136 2.41 -15.57 0.46
C LEU A 136 3.45 -16.15 -0.52
N GLY A 137 4.26 -17.13 -0.09
CA GLY A 137 5.33 -17.70 -0.88
C GLY A 137 6.59 -16.83 -0.96
N GLY A 138 6.70 -15.82 -0.12
CA GLY A 138 7.87 -14.96 -0.02
C GLY A 138 8.99 -15.58 0.81
N LYS A 139 10.22 -15.08 0.61
CA LYS A 139 11.42 -15.62 1.28
C LYS A 139 11.94 -14.75 2.41
N GLY A 140 11.15 -13.83 2.90
CA GLY A 140 11.54 -12.98 4.01
C GLY A 140 10.94 -11.60 3.97
N GLY A 141 11.27 -10.81 4.93
CA GLY A 141 10.89 -9.42 5.07
C GLY A 141 11.85 -8.71 6.00
N GLY A 142 11.76 -7.41 6.03
CA GLY A 142 12.65 -6.58 6.83
C GLY A 142 12.01 -5.27 7.21
N GLY A 143 12.66 -4.60 8.12
CA GLY A 143 12.23 -3.30 8.63
C GLY A 143 12.72 -3.07 10.04
N ARG A 144 11.97 -2.30 10.77
CA ARG A 144 12.21 -2.03 12.20
C ARG A 144 11.25 -2.85 13.06
N PRO A 145 11.53 -3.01 14.36
CA PRO A 145 10.62 -3.71 15.27
C PRO A 145 9.20 -3.14 15.32
N ASP A 146 9.05 -1.84 15.04
CA ASP A 146 7.76 -1.13 15.04
C ASP A 146 7.06 -1.11 13.66
N MET A 147 7.81 -1.39 12.58
CA MET A 147 7.29 -1.34 11.22
C MET A 147 8.14 -2.18 10.27
N ALA A 148 7.58 -3.23 9.72
CA ALA A 148 8.25 -4.11 8.77
C ALA A 148 7.36 -4.41 7.57
N GLN A 149 7.99 -4.76 6.46
CA GLN A 149 7.30 -5.11 5.23
C GLN A 149 7.96 -6.30 4.54
N ALA A 150 7.16 -7.01 3.78
CA ALA A 150 7.60 -8.15 2.98
C ALA A 150 6.71 -8.29 1.74
N GLY A 151 7.00 -9.23 0.90
CA GLY A 151 6.19 -9.55 -0.25
C GLY A 151 6.29 -11.01 -0.65
N GLY A 152 5.35 -11.44 -1.45
CA GLY A 152 5.32 -12.78 -2.01
C GLY A 152 4.54 -12.83 -3.32
N PRO A 153 4.74 -13.89 -4.12
CA PRO A 153 4.10 -14.02 -5.43
C PRO A 153 2.62 -14.44 -5.37
N ASP A 154 2.12 -14.90 -4.22
CA ASP A 154 0.81 -15.53 -4.11
C ASP A 154 -0.20 -14.63 -3.37
N GLY A 155 -0.76 -13.65 -4.10
CA GLY A 155 -1.77 -12.74 -3.60
C GLY A 155 -3.11 -13.40 -3.24
N ALA A 156 -3.39 -14.59 -3.77
CA ALA A 156 -4.61 -15.33 -3.44
C ALA A 156 -4.63 -15.82 -1.97
N LYS A 157 -3.47 -15.86 -1.32
CA LYS A 157 -3.32 -16.26 0.10
C LYS A 157 -3.30 -15.07 1.07
N ALA A 158 -3.77 -13.90 0.67
CA ALA A 158 -3.79 -12.71 1.52
C ALA A 158 -4.50 -12.93 2.86
N ASP A 159 -5.68 -13.53 2.84
CA ASP A 159 -6.44 -13.82 4.06
C ASP A 159 -5.74 -14.86 4.95
N ALA A 160 -5.13 -15.86 4.36
CA ALA A 160 -4.34 -16.87 5.08
C ALA A 160 -3.09 -16.27 5.73
N ALA A 161 -2.45 -15.30 5.07
CA ALA A 161 -1.31 -14.58 5.61
C ALA A 161 -1.70 -13.75 6.85
N LEU A 162 -2.84 -13.06 6.81
CA LEU A 162 -3.39 -12.34 7.97
C LEU A 162 -3.74 -13.28 9.12
N ALA A 163 -4.32 -14.43 8.81
CA ALA A 163 -4.61 -15.47 9.82
C ALA A 163 -3.34 -16.01 10.50
N ALA A 164 -2.25 -16.20 9.74
CA ALA A 164 -0.97 -16.62 10.28
C ALA A 164 -0.36 -15.59 11.25
N ILE A 165 -0.49 -14.30 10.93
CA ILE A 165 -0.06 -13.22 11.83
C ILE A 165 -0.90 -13.21 13.11
N GLU A 166 -2.21 -13.33 12.99
CA GLU A 166 -3.12 -13.40 14.12
C GLU A 166 -2.76 -14.58 15.06
N ALA A 167 -2.50 -15.74 14.50
CA ALA A 167 -2.08 -16.91 15.27
C ALA A 167 -0.74 -16.72 15.99
N ALA A 168 0.14 -15.86 15.49
CA ALA A 168 1.41 -15.54 16.11
C ALA A 168 1.31 -14.53 17.27
N ILE A 169 0.16 -13.87 17.41
CA ILE A 169 -0.12 -12.89 18.48
C ILE A 169 -0.73 -13.53 19.71
N VAL A 170 -1.44 -14.64 19.53
CA VAL A 170 -2.14 -15.41 20.61
C VAL A 170 -1.19 -16.06 21.59
#